data_4126cb033aad09fec8100c9e6c088ece
#
_entry.id   4126cb033aad09fec8100c9e6c088ece
#
_cell.length_a   1.000
_cell.length_b   1.000
_cell.length_c   1.000
_cell.angle_alpha   90.00
_cell.angle_beta   90.00
_cell.angle_gamma   90.00
#
_symmetry.space_group_name_H-M   'P 1'
#
loop_
_entity.id
_entity.type
_entity.pdbx_description
1 polymer ?
#
loop_
_entity_poly.entity_id
_entity_poly.type
_entity_poly.pdbx_seq_one_letter_code
_entity_poly.pdbx_strand_id
1 'polypeptide(L)'
;RGNQLIQFGGSLNSISATIVPVFVGYLMGNVATATINKANPALFIAIGIFALAFIVLYFMQIPEPAQEIEAQKESAEGVKDPHSALSFRHFILGAVAIFLYVGVEVGIPNFVNLFLSAPVDAVDSVPGLGYEAALAGSICGTYWFLMLIGRLFGGFLGAKFSSKAMLTFVSLLGLLFVLLAIFLPETIKVDMPVFQSDISFGLAEVPIGIMFLILCALCTSVMWGGIF
;
A
#
# COMPACT_ATOMS: atom_id res chain seq x y z
N ARG A 1 5.09 22.27 0.48
CA ARG A 1 3.67 22.12 0.93
C ARG A 1 2.93 21.05 0.12
N GLY A 2 3.12 20.97 -1.23
CA GLY A 2 2.45 19.95 -2.08
C GLY A 2 2.77 18.52 -1.66
N ASN A 3 4.04 18.18 -1.48
CA ASN A 3 4.48 16.86 -1.03
C ASN A 3 3.87 16.46 0.33
N GLN A 4 3.75 17.40 1.27
CA GLN A 4 3.09 17.14 2.56
C GLN A 4 1.62 16.78 2.37
N LEU A 5 0.89 17.51 1.53
CA LEU A 5 -0.54 17.24 1.27
C LEU A 5 -0.73 15.85 0.63
N ILE A 6 0.15 15.47 -0.31
CA ILE A 6 0.13 14.15 -0.95
C ILE A 6 0.38 13.05 0.09
N GLN A 7 1.34 13.24 0.99
CA GLN A 7 1.65 12.27 2.06
C GLN A 7 0.48 12.14 3.06
N PHE A 8 -0.12 13.24 3.50
CA PHE A 8 -1.28 13.19 4.39
C PHE A 8 -2.52 12.60 3.69
N GLY A 9 -2.76 12.92 2.42
CA GLY A 9 -3.81 12.26 1.63
C GLY A 9 -3.56 10.76 1.50
N GLY A 10 -2.31 10.34 1.26
CA GLY A 10 -1.91 8.94 1.27
C GLY A 10 -2.12 8.25 2.62
N SER A 11 -2.03 8.99 3.74
CA SER A 11 -2.31 8.45 5.08
C SER A 11 -3.77 8.04 5.25
N LEU A 12 -4.72 8.79 4.68
CA LEU A 12 -6.14 8.41 4.68
C LEU A 12 -6.37 7.08 3.94
N ASN A 13 -5.69 6.87 2.80
CA ASN A 13 -5.73 5.59 2.10
C ASN A 13 -5.18 4.45 2.96
N SER A 14 -4.09 4.67 3.71
CA SER A 14 -3.52 3.66 4.60
C SER A 14 -4.40 3.34 5.80
N ILE A 15 -5.15 4.31 6.34
CA ILE A 15 -6.16 4.08 7.36
C ILE A 15 -7.22 3.10 6.84
N SER A 16 -7.74 3.34 5.64
CA SER A 16 -8.69 2.43 5.00
C SER A 16 -8.09 1.05 4.79
N ALA A 17 -6.87 0.96 4.24
CA ALA A 17 -6.18 -0.31 4.00
C ALA A 17 -5.92 -1.11 5.30
N THR A 18 -5.78 -0.45 6.45
CA THR A 18 -5.61 -1.09 7.75
C THR A 18 -6.95 -1.54 8.34
N ILE A 19 -7.98 -0.72 8.28
CA ILE A 19 -9.26 -0.96 8.95
C ILE A 19 -10.15 -1.91 8.15
N VAL A 20 -10.20 -1.77 6.82
CA VAL A 20 -11.13 -2.52 5.97
C VAL A 20 -10.94 -4.05 6.08
N PRO A 21 -9.73 -4.63 6.05
CA PRO A 21 -9.55 -6.07 6.21
C PRO A 21 -10.06 -6.59 7.55
N VAL A 22 -9.83 -5.84 8.65
CA VAL A 22 -10.32 -6.18 9.98
C VAL A 22 -11.85 -6.16 10.02
N PHE A 23 -12.45 -5.11 9.46
CA PHE A 23 -13.90 -4.95 9.39
C PHE A 23 -14.56 -6.04 8.54
N VAL A 24 -13.99 -6.35 7.37
CA VAL A 24 -14.46 -7.43 6.50
C VAL A 24 -14.30 -8.78 7.19
N GLY A 25 -13.19 -9.03 7.87
CA GLY A 25 -12.98 -10.23 8.67
C GLY A 25 -14.03 -10.40 9.76
N TYR A 26 -14.38 -9.33 10.46
CA TYR A 26 -15.46 -9.32 11.46
C TYR A 26 -16.82 -9.66 10.84
N LEU A 27 -17.16 -9.08 9.69
CA LEU A 27 -18.42 -9.34 8.99
C LEU A 27 -18.52 -10.77 8.45
N MET A 28 -17.43 -11.33 7.97
CA MET A 28 -17.37 -12.67 7.42
C MET A 28 -17.33 -13.78 8.48
N GLY A 29 -16.88 -13.44 9.70
CA GLY A 29 -16.64 -14.40 10.76
C GLY A 29 -15.46 -15.32 10.46
N ASN A 30 -15.57 -16.62 10.71
CA ASN A 30 -14.48 -17.56 10.46
C ASN A 30 -14.20 -17.69 8.95
N VAL A 31 -13.08 -17.13 8.50
CA VAL A 31 -12.66 -17.07 7.09
C VAL A 31 -12.44 -18.46 6.51
N ALA A 32 -11.95 -19.43 7.29
CA ALA A 32 -11.72 -20.81 6.82
C ALA A 32 -13.00 -21.54 6.41
N THR A 33 -14.16 -21.14 6.94
CA THR A 33 -15.47 -21.71 6.64
C THR A 33 -16.40 -20.74 5.91
N ALA A 34 -15.87 -19.59 5.49
CA ALA A 34 -16.66 -18.55 4.85
C ALA A 34 -17.09 -18.97 3.44
N THR A 35 -18.38 -18.84 3.17
CA THR A 35 -18.96 -18.98 1.83
C THR A 35 -19.12 -17.60 1.20
N ILE A 36 -19.26 -17.56 -0.14
CA ILE A 36 -19.50 -16.30 -0.88
C ILE A 36 -20.68 -15.51 -0.31
N ASN A 37 -21.72 -16.21 0.15
CA ASN A 37 -22.89 -15.55 0.73
C ASN A 37 -22.58 -14.79 2.03
N LYS A 38 -21.56 -15.20 2.79
CA LYS A 38 -21.11 -14.47 3.98
C LYS A 38 -20.36 -13.17 3.63
N ALA A 39 -19.88 -13.03 2.39
CA ALA A 39 -19.27 -11.80 1.91
C ALA A 39 -20.31 -10.73 1.49
N ASN A 40 -21.56 -11.12 1.25
CA ASN A 40 -22.61 -10.20 0.77
C ASN A 40 -22.77 -8.93 1.63
N PRO A 41 -22.77 -8.95 2.97
CA PRO A 41 -22.87 -7.72 3.75
C PRO A 41 -21.73 -6.74 3.47
N ALA A 42 -20.50 -7.22 3.35
CA ALA A 42 -19.35 -6.40 3.02
C ALA A 42 -19.47 -5.80 1.60
N LEU A 43 -19.94 -6.60 0.63
CA LEU A 43 -20.17 -6.14 -0.74
C LEU A 43 -21.28 -5.09 -0.82
N PHE A 44 -22.39 -5.25 -0.10
CA PHE A 44 -23.45 -4.24 -0.05
C PHE A 44 -22.98 -2.93 0.57
N ILE A 45 -22.17 -2.98 1.62
CA ILE A 45 -21.57 -1.79 2.22
C ILE A 45 -20.63 -1.11 1.19
N ALA A 46 -19.80 -1.87 0.48
CA ALA A 46 -18.95 -1.33 -0.57
C ALA A 46 -19.75 -0.64 -1.67
N ILE A 47 -20.85 -1.25 -2.15
CA ILE A 47 -21.77 -0.65 -3.13
C ILE A 47 -22.34 0.66 -2.58
N GLY A 48 -22.77 0.69 -1.31
CA GLY A 48 -23.29 1.89 -0.67
C GLY A 48 -22.26 3.02 -0.61
N ILE A 49 -21.00 2.69 -0.29
CA ILE A 49 -19.90 3.67 -0.27
C ILE A 49 -19.64 4.22 -1.69
N PHE A 50 -19.61 3.38 -2.71
CA PHE A 50 -19.44 3.83 -4.10
C PHE A 50 -20.60 4.72 -4.56
N ALA A 51 -21.85 4.35 -4.24
CA ALA A 51 -23.00 5.17 -4.55
C ALA A 51 -22.94 6.54 -3.84
N LEU A 52 -22.57 6.56 -2.56
CA LEU A 52 -22.37 7.79 -1.80
C LEU A 52 -21.26 8.66 -2.42
N ALA A 53 -20.12 8.06 -2.76
CA ALA A 53 -19.01 8.76 -3.39
C ALA A 53 -19.44 9.36 -4.75
N PHE A 54 -20.20 8.61 -5.55
CA PHE A 54 -20.74 9.10 -6.81
C PHE A 54 -21.67 10.32 -6.59
N ILE A 55 -22.58 10.24 -5.63
CA ILE A 55 -23.51 11.34 -5.30
C ILE A 55 -22.73 12.58 -4.87
N VAL A 56 -21.76 12.40 -3.95
CA VAL A 56 -20.93 13.52 -3.45
C VAL A 56 -20.17 14.17 -4.61
N LEU A 57 -19.49 13.39 -5.44
CA LEU A 57 -18.72 13.89 -6.57
C LEU A 57 -19.60 14.56 -7.63
N TYR A 58 -20.82 14.05 -7.86
CA TYR A 58 -21.77 14.65 -8.80
C TYR A 58 -22.21 16.06 -8.40
N PHE A 59 -22.39 16.30 -7.11
CA PHE A 59 -22.79 17.62 -6.59
C PHE A 59 -21.60 18.54 -6.24
N MET A 60 -20.38 17.99 -6.19
CA MET A 60 -19.18 18.76 -5.86
C MET A 60 -18.64 19.46 -7.11
N GLN A 61 -18.50 20.77 -7.04
CA GLN A 61 -17.78 21.53 -8.07
C GLN A 61 -16.28 21.46 -7.72
N ILE A 62 -15.53 20.69 -8.49
CA ILE A 62 -14.07 20.62 -8.37
C ILE A 62 -13.52 21.70 -9.32
N PRO A 63 -12.89 22.77 -8.80
CA PRO A 63 -12.30 23.79 -9.66
C PRO A 63 -11.11 23.20 -10.44
N GLU A 64 -11.13 23.38 -11.75
CA GLU A 64 -10.00 23.00 -12.60
C GLU A 64 -8.81 23.94 -12.34
N PRO A 65 -7.57 23.41 -12.35
CA PRO A 65 -6.37 24.25 -12.26
C PRO A 65 -6.34 25.30 -13.40
N ALA A 66 -5.95 26.54 -13.08
CA ALA A 66 -5.92 27.62 -14.07
C ALA A 66 -5.10 27.28 -15.32
N GLN A 67 -4.04 26.49 -15.15
CA GLN A 67 -3.19 25.99 -16.25
C GLN A 67 -3.94 25.05 -17.20
N GLU A 68 -4.84 24.22 -16.71
CA GLU A 68 -5.67 23.35 -17.57
C GLU A 68 -6.72 24.15 -18.34
N ILE A 69 -7.27 25.19 -17.73
CA ILE A 69 -8.22 26.10 -18.39
C ILE A 69 -7.51 26.87 -19.53
N GLU A 70 -6.29 27.32 -19.31
CA GLU A 70 -5.49 27.99 -20.36
C GLU A 70 -5.14 27.02 -21.48
N ALA A 71 -4.67 25.81 -21.18
CA ALA A 71 -4.36 24.79 -22.18
C ALA A 71 -5.60 24.37 -22.98
N GLN A 72 -6.77 24.29 -22.36
CA GLN A 72 -8.03 24.02 -23.07
C GLN A 72 -8.43 25.18 -24.01
N LYS A 73 -8.22 26.44 -23.60
CA LYS A 73 -8.47 27.60 -24.45
C LYS A 73 -7.52 27.62 -25.66
N GLU A 74 -6.23 27.39 -25.46
CA GLU A 74 -5.24 27.31 -26.54
C GLU A 74 -5.57 26.18 -27.52
N SER A 75 -6.02 25.03 -27.02
CA SER A 75 -6.46 23.89 -27.84
C SER A 75 -7.72 24.22 -28.65
N ALA A 76 -8.66 24.97 -28.05
CA ALA A 76 -9.88 25.43 -28.73
C ALA A 76 -9.59 26.48 -29.81
N GLU A 77 -8.53 27.27 -29.67
CA GLU A 77 -8.05 28.23 -30.65
C GLU A 77 -7.22 27.58 -31.79
N GLY A 78 -7.07 26.25 -31.78
CA GLY A 78 -6.39 25.50 -32.82
C GLY A 78 -4.87 25.48 -32.67
N VAL A 79 -4.30 25.98 -31.61
CA VAL A 79 -2.90 25.86 -31.26
C VAL A 79 -2.65 24.42 -30.80
N LYS A 80 -2.21 23.55 -31.70
CA LYS A 80 -1.79 22.20 -31.36
C LYS A 80 -0.42 22.26 -30.72
N ASP A 81 -0.31 21.84 -29.44
CA ASP A 81 0.99 21.57 -28.85
C ASP A 81 1.68 20.47 -29.69
N PRO A 82 2.84 20.73 -30.30
CA PRO A 82 3.55 19.74 -31.10
C PRO A 82 4.12 18.58 -30.24
N HIS A 83 4.05 18.68 -28.93
CA HIS A 83 4.63 17.72 -28.00
C HIS A 83 3.56 16.88 -27.32
N SER A 84 3.63 15.57 -27.49
CA SER A 84 2.85 14.62 -26.69
C SER A 84 3.44 14.51 -25.27
N ALA A 85 2.61 14.19 -24.27
CA ALA A 85 3.06 13.91 -22.88
C ALA A 85 4.19 12.85 -22.86
N LEU A 86 4.16 11.88 -23.77
CA LEU A 86 5.20 10.86 -23.92
C LEU A 86 6.54 11.39 -24.45
N SER A 87 6.57 12.60 -25.01
CA SER A 87 7.82 13.25 -25.44
C SER A 87 8.67 13.73 -24.27
N PHE A 88 8.07 13.88 -23.09
CA PHE A 88 8.77 14.34 -21.90
C PHE A 88 9.38 13.17 -21.13
N ARG A 89 10.70 13.12 -21.09
CA ARG A 89 11.47 12.08 -20.36
C ARG A 89 11.03 11.94 -18.91
N HIS A 90 10.71 13.05 -18.25
CA HIS A 90 10.26 13.05 -16.85
C HIS A 90 8.94 12.31 -16.66
N PHE A 91 8.02 12.46 -17.61
CA PHE A 91 6.74 11.77 -17.57
C PHE A 91 6.92 10.25 -17.66
N ILE A 92 7.73 9.79 -18.62
CA ILE A 92 8.01 8.35 -18.80
C ILE A 92 8.69 7.77 -17.56
N LEU A 93 9.73 8.45 -17.05
CA LEU A 93 10.44 7.99 -15.85
C LEU A 93 9.54 7.99 -14.61
N GLY A 94 8.66 8.98 -14.48
CA GLY A 94 7.66 9.02 -13.41
C GLY A 94 6.66 7.85 -13.49
N ALA A 95 6.15 7.57 -14.69
CA ALA A 95 5.25 6.45 -14.92
C ALA A 95 5.91 5.09 -14.59
N VAL A 96 7.16 4.89 -15.02
CA VAL A 96 7.94 3.68 -14.67
C VAL A 96 8.18 3.60 -13.17
N ALA A 97 8.52 4.71 -12.51
CA ALA A 97 8.74 4.74 -11.07
C ALA A 97 7.48 4.37 -10.29
N ILE A 98 6.31 4.90 -10.70
CA ILE A 98 5.02 4.56 -10.09
C ILE A 98 4.70 3.08 -10.31
N PHE A 99 4.89 2.56 -11.52
CA PHE A 99 4.66 1.15 -11.84
C PHE A 99 5.49 0.23 -10.93
N LEU A 100 6.78 0.51 -10.79
CA LEU A 100 7.67 -0.28 -9.92
C LEU A 100 7.29 -0.12 -8.44
N TYR A 101 6.97 1.09 -8.01
CA TYR A 101 6.54 1.37 -6.65
C TYR A 101 5.28 0.58 -6.28
N VAL A 102 4.22 0.65 -7.10
CA VAL A 102 2.97 -0.09 -6.84
C VAL A 102 3.21 -1.60 -6.83
N GLY A 103 4.08 -2.09 -7.73
CA GLY A 103 4.49 -3.49 -7.75
C GLY A 103 5.11 -3.94 -6.42
N VAL A 104 5.97 -3.14 -5.82
CA VAL A 104 6.59 -3.41 -4.52
C VAL A 104 5.59 -3.26 -3.38
N GLU A 105 4.81 -2.16 -3.38
CA GLU A 105 3.83 -1.85 -2.33
C GLU A 105 2.80 -2.97 -2.13
N VAL A 106 2.28 -3.50 -3.23
CA VAL A 106 1.25 -4.56 -3.21
C VAL A 106 1.88 -5.94 -3.24
N GLY A 107 3.01 -6.10 -3.93
CA GLY A 107 3.70 -7.38 -4.09
C GLY A 107 4.22 -7.96 -2.78
N ILE A 108 4.86 -7.15 -1.94
CA ILE A 108 5.42 -7.63 -0.67
C ILE A 108 4.36 -8.24 0.25
N PRO A 109 3.27 -7.54 0.64
CA PRO A 109 2.29 -8.13 1.54
C PRO A 109 1.55 -9.32 0.94
N ASN A 110 1.30 -9.33 -0.37
CA ASN A 110 0.69 -10.49 -1.03
C ASN A 110 1.63 -11.70 -1.02
N PHE A 111 2.91 -11.50 -1.33
CA PHE A 111 3.91 -12.56 -1.25
C PHE A 111 4.01 -13.12 0.17
N VAL A 112 4.11 -12.24 1.16
CA VAL A 112 4.19 -12.64 2.59
C VAL A 112 2.95 -13.44 2.99
N ASN A 113 1.75 -12.99 2.62
CA ASN A 113 0.52 -13.70 2.94
C ASN A 113 0.48 -15.10 2.32
N LEU A 114 0.80 -15.21 1.04
CA LEU A 114 0.83 -16.49 0.33
C LEU A 114 1.90 -17.43 0.91
N PHE A 115 3.09 -16.93 1.16
CA PHE A 115 4.19 -17.72 1.72
C PHE A 115 3.92 -18.21 3.13
N LEU A 116 3.33 -17.36 3.98
CA LEU A 116 2.96 -17.76 5.34
C LEU A 116 1.84 -18.81 5.36
N SER A 117 0.82 -18.67 4.50
CA SER A 117 -0.37 -19.52 4.51
C SER A 117 -0.25 -20.79 3.66
N ALA A 118 0.71 -20.84 2.73
CA ALA A 118 0.89 -22.03 1.89
C ALA A 118 1.31 -23.24 2.75
N PRO A 119 0.81 -24.46 2.41
CA PRO A 119 1.17 -25.68 3.11
C PRO A 119 2.69 -25.96 3.07
N VAL A 120 3.23 -26.53 4.14
CA VAL A 120 4.65 -26.89 4.24
C VAL A 120 5.00 -28.02 3.29
N ASP A 121 4.06 -28.92 3.03
CA ASP A 121 4.20 -30.13 2.22
C ASP A 121 3.54 -29.98 0.83
N ALA A 122 3.43 -28.77 0.31
CA ALA A 122 2.87 -28.52 -1.00
C ALA A 122 3.67 -29.23 -2.10
N VAL A 123 3.02 -30.12 -2.85
CA VAL A 123 3.65 -30.92 -3.93
C VAL A 123 3.58 -30.19 -5.27
N ASP A 124 2.48 -29.49 -5.53
CA ASP A 124 2.19 -28.84 -6.81
C ASP A 124 2.44 -27.32 -6.81
N SER A 125 2.92 -26.77 -5.68
CA SER A 125 3.16 -25.34 -5.52
C SER A 125 4.41 -25.10 -4.65
N VAL A 126 4.84 -23.84 -4.57
CA VAL A 126 5.95 -23.47 -3.68
C VAL A 126 5.54 -23.72 -2.22
N PRO A 127 6.30 -24.52 -1.45
CA PRO A 127 6.01 -24.77 -0.05
C PRO A 127 6.10 -23.47 0.75
N GLY A 128 5.22 -23.33 1.73
CA GLY A 128 5.18 -22.20 2.65
C GLY A 128 5.40 -22.61 4.09
N LEU A 129 4.96 -21.78 5.01
CA LEU A 129 5.13 -22.00 6.45
C LEU A 129 3.92 -22.65 7.15
N GLY A 130 2.79 -22.81 6.44
CA GLY A 130 1.59 -23.46 6.96
C GLY A 130 0.90 -22.69 8.09
N TYR A 131 1.08 -21.38 8.17
CA TYR A 131 0.42 -20.56 9.19
C TYR A 131 -1.08 -20.50 8.93
N GLU A 132 -1.85 -20.37 10.00
CA GLU A 132 -3.29 -20.15 9.88
C GLU A 132 -3.56 -18.86 9.10
N ALA A 133 -4.55 -18.89 8.20
CA ALA A 133 -4.88 -17.76 7.32
C ALA A 133 -5.18 -16.46 8.09
N ALA A 134 -5.80 -16.57 9.27
CA ALA A 134 -6.07 -15.42 10.14
C ALA A 134 -4.78 -14.77 10.66
N LEU A 135 -3.80 -15.57 11.06
CA LEU A 135 -2.51 -15.08 11.54
C LEU A 135 -1.68 -14.48 10.39
N ALA A 136 -1.63 -15.14 9.22
CA ALA A 136 -0.99 -14.60 8.03
C ALA A 136 -1.60 -13.25 7.62
N GLY A 137 -2.93 -13.14 7.66
CA GLY A 137 -3.65 -11.89 7.42
C GLY A 137 -3.30 -10.79 8.43
N SER A 138 -3.17 -11.13 9.71
CA SER A 138 -2.78 -10.19 10.78
C SER A 138 -1.36 -9.67 10.59
N ILE A 139 -0.42 -10.53 10.20
CA ILE A 139 0.96 -10.15 9.88
C ILE A 139 0.96 -9.16 8.69
N CYS A 140 0.20 -9.44 7.64
CA CYS A 140 0.05 -8.52 6.50
C CYS A 140 -0.68 -7.23 6.88
N GLY A 141 -1.64 -7.27 7.80
CA GLY A 141 -2.28 -6.09 8.37
C GLY A 141 -1.28 -5.14 9.04
N THR A 142 -0.26 -5.71 9.71
CA THR A 142 0.82 -4.92 10.32
C THR A 142 1.65 -4.18 9.25
N TYR A 143 1.84 -4.74 8.06
CA TYR A 143 2.48 -4.02 6.94
C TYR A 143 1.72 -2.72 6.61
N TRP A 144 0.41 -2.79 6.45
CA TRP A 144 -0.42 -1.62 6.15
C TRP A 144 -0.45 -0.61 7.29
N PHE A 145 -0.43 -1.09 8.54
CA PHE A 145 -0.34 -0.23 9.71
C PHE A 145 1.00 0.51 9.78
N LEU A 146 2.12 -0.17 9.53
CA LEU A 146 3.44 0.48 9.43
C LEU A 146 3.50 1.48 8.26
N MET A 147 2.83 1.17 7.16
CA MET A 147 2.71 2.11 6.04
C MET A 147 1.96 3.38 6.43
N LEU A 148 0.89 3.28 7.21
CA LEU A 148 0.19 4.44 7.78
C LEU A 148 1.14 5.30 8.62
N ILE A 149 1.86 4.67 9.55
CA ILE A 149 2.84 5.35 10.40
C ILE A 149 3.91 6.04 9.54
N GLY A 150 4.47 5.33 8.58
CA GLY A 150 5.50 5.86 7.69
C GLY A 150 5.01 7.05 6.85
N ARG A 151 3.76 7.04 6.36
CA ARG A 151 3.17 8.17 5.62
C ARG A 151 2.98 9.40 6.51
N LEU A 152 2.54 9.21 7.75
CA LEU A 152 2.42 10.32 8.71
C LEU A 152 3.80 10.94 9.00
N PHE A 153 4.80 10.12 9.33
CA PHE A 153 6.17 10.61 9.53
C PHE A 153 6.77 11.20 8.25
N GLY A 154 6.52 10.59 7.10
CA GLY A 154 6.95 11.09 5.79
C GLY A 154 6.40 12.47 5.48
N GLY A 155 5.15 12.77 5.87
CA GLY A 155 4.57 14.11 5.77
C GLY A 155 5.33 15.16 6.57
N PHE A 156 5.74 14.84 7.81
CA PHE A 156 6.57 15.73 8.63
C PHE A 156 8.00 15.88 8.09
N LEU A 157 8.62 14.79 7.67
CA LEU A 157 9.97 14.80 7.11
C LEU A 157 10.04 15.51 5.77
N GLY A 158 9.01 15.38 4.93
CA GLY A 158 8.89 16.05 3.63
C GLY A 158 8.88 17.59 3.72
N ALA A 159 8.63 18.16 4.91
CA ALA A 159 8.80 19.58 5.17
C ALA A 159 10.25 20.02 5.30
N LYS A 160 11.14 19.09 5.69
CA LYS A 160 12.55 19.41 6.06
C LYS A 160 13.55 18.90 5.04
N PHE A 161 13.25 17.80 4.36
CA PHE A 161 14.13 17.13 3.42
C PHE A 161 13.63 17.22 1.99
N SER A 162 14.54 17.21 1.01
CA SER A 162 14.17 17.16 -0.39
C SER A 162 13.60 15.78 -0.76
N SER A 163 12.61 15.74 -1.66
CA SER A 163 12.02 14.49 -2.17
C SER A 163 13.08 13.52 -2.71
N LYS A 164 14.10 14.05 -3.40
CA LYS A 164 15.19 13.23 -3.93
C LYS A 164 16.00 12.55 -2.83
N ALA A 165 16.35 13.27 -1.76
CA ALA A 165 17.12 12.71 -0.64
C ALA A 165 16.30 11.65 0.10
N MET A 166 15.02 11.94 0.36
CA MET A 166 14.11 10.99 1.00
C MET A 166 13.93 9.72 0.16
N LEU A 167 13.65 9.86 -1.14
CA LEU A 167 13.46 8.74 -2.03
C LEU A 167 14.73 7.87 -2.13
N THR A 168 15.90 8.49 -2.26
CA THR A 168 17.17 7.76 -2.29
C THR A 168 17.40 6.97 -1.00
N PHE A 169 17.19 7.60 0.15
CA PHE A 169 17.39 6.95 1.45
C PHE A 169 16.45 5.77 1.65
N VAL A 170 15.14 5.95 1.43
CA VAL A 170 14.16 4.86 1.63
C VAL A 170 14.33 3.74 0.62
N SER A 171 14.78 4.03 -0.61
CA SER A 171 15.06 2.99 -1.61
C SER A 171 16.25 2.14 -1.23
N LEU A 172 17.34 2.76 -0.72
CA LEU A 172 18.51 2.02 -0.25
C LEU A 172 18.20 1.20 1.01
N LEU A 173 17.44 1.77 1.94
CA LEU A 173 17.02 1.07 3.15
C LEU A 173 16.08 -0.10 2.83
N GLY A 174 15.11 0.09 1.92
CA GLY A 174 14.23 -0.97 1.47
C GLY A 174 14.99 -2.09 0.76
N LEU A 175 15.96 -1.74 -0.10
CA LEU A 175 16.85 -2.73 -0.71
C LEU A 175 17.61 -3.54 0.34
N LEU A 176 18.16 -2.88 1.37
CA LEU A 176 18.84 -3.53 2.48
C LEU A 176 17.90 -4.52 3.20
N PHE A 177 16.67 -4.13 3.49
CA PHE A 177 15.69 -5.00 4.15
C PHE A 177 15.34 -6.22 3.31
N VAL A 178 15.15 -6.06 1.99
CA VAL A 178 14.90 -7.18 1.08
C VAL A 178 16.12 -8.12 1.03
N LEU A 179 17.33 -7.59 0.97
CA LEU A 179 18.55 -8.39 1.00
C LEU A 179 18.67 -9.16 2.33
N LEU A 180 18.40 -8.52 3.46
CA LEU A 180 18.38 -9.20 4.76
C LEU A 180 17.32 -10.31 4.80
N ALA A 181 16.13 -10.07 4.22
CA ALA A 181 15.09 -11.09 4.13
C ALA A 181 15.51 -12.30 3.30
N ILE A 182 16.33 -12.12 2.26
CA ILE A 182 16.80 -13.20 1.39
C ILE A 182 17.94 -14.00 2.04
N PHE A 183 18.87 -13.32 2.69
CA PHE A 183 20.11 -13.96 3.17
C PHE A 183 20.04 -14.45 4.61
N LEU A 184 19.09 -13.98 5.41
CA LEU A 184 18.94 -14.45 6.78
C LEU A 184 18.20 -15.80 6.81
N PRO A 185 18.68 -16.76 7.64
CA PRO A 185 18.06 -18.07 7.72
C PRO A 185 16.67 -18.01 8.35
N GLU A 186 15.74 -18.79 7.83
CA GLU A 186 14.37 -18.92 8.34
C GLU A 186 14.29 -19.51 9.76
N THR A 187 15.37 -20.14 10.20
CA THR A 187 15.47 -20.71 11.55
C THR A 187 15.53 -19.67 12.65
N ILE A 188 15.94 -18.44 12.32
CA ILE A 188 15.92 -17.32 13.28
C ILE A 188 14.51 -16.76 13.32
N LYS A 189 13.83 -16.97 14.43
CA LYS A 189 12.49 -16.47 14.68
C LYS A 189 12.52 -15.31 15.65
N VAL A 190 11.58 -14.39 15.48
CA VAL A 190 11.41 -13.20 16.31
C VAL A 190 9.94 -12.99 16.63
N ASP A 191 9.67 -12.48 17.81
CA ASP A 191 8.33 -12.05 18.19
C ASP A 191 8.05 -10.68 17.61
N MET A 192 7.10 -10.61 16.69
CA MET A 192 6.68 -9.38 16.03
C MET A 192 5.30 -8.97 16.54
N PRO A 193 5.09 -7.69 16.90
CA PRO A 193 3.75 -7.20 17.20
C PRO A 193 2.88 -7.23 15.95
N VAL A 194 1.72 -7.83 16.04
CA VAL A 194 0.75 -7.95 14.97
C VAL A 194 -0.59 -7.36 15.38
N PHE A 195 -1.30 -6.79 14.42
CA PHE A 195 -2.63 -6.28 14.63
C PHE A 195 -3.64 -7.41 14.42
N GLN A 196 -4.34 -7.79 15.49
CA GLN A 196 -5.30 -8.90 15.46
C GLN A 196 -6.70 -8.42 15.06
N SER A 197 -7.54 -9.37 14.65
CA SER A 197 -8.91 -9.10 14.18
C SER A 197 -9.85 -8.53 15.27
N ASP A 198 -9.50 -8.67 16.55
CA ASP A 198 -10.22 -8.11 17.70
C ASP A 198 -9.78 -6.68 18.08
N ILE A 199 -9.02 -6.02 17.17
CA ILE A 199 -8.47 -4.68 17.36
C ILE A 199 -7.45 -4.62 18.52
N SER A 200 -6.87 -5.74 18.88
CA SER A 200 -5.76 -5.83 19.84
C SER A 200 -4.41 -6.01 19.17
N PHE A 201 -3.33 -5.65 19.87
CA PHE A 201 -1.99 -6.01 19.46
C PHE A 201 -1.59 -7.31 20.14
N GLY A 202 -1.26 -8.32 19.38
CA GLY A 202 -0.66 -9.56 19.83
C GLY A 202 0.81 -9.69 19.43
N LEU A 203 1.44 -10.77 19.83
CA LEU A 203 2.77 -11.15 19.36
C LEU A 203 2.63 -12.40 18.48
N ALA A 204 3.32 -12.39 17.35
CA ALA A 204 3.43 -13.54 16.46
C ALA A 204 4.91 -13.88 16.28
N GLU A 205 5.24 -15.15 16.47
CA GLU A 205 6.57 -15.66 16.17
C GLU A 205 6.71 -15.84 14.65
N VAL A 206 7.60 -15.09 14.02
CA VAL A 206 7.82 -15.11 12.58
C VAL A 206 9.30 -15.26 12.25
N PRO A 207 9.68 -15.87 11.10
CA PRO A 207 11.04 -15.80 10.61
C PRO A 207 11.51 -14.35 10.48
N ILE A 208 12.75 -14.10 10.85
CA ILE A 208 13.33 -12.74 10.83
C ILE A 208 13.26 -12.09 9.44
N GLY A 209 13.34 -12.88 8.37
CA GLY A 209 13.18 -12.40 7.00
C GLY A 209 11.81 -11.78 6.75
N ILE A 210 10.75 -12.39 7.29
CA ILE A 210 9.38 -11.87 7.19
C ILE A 210 9.28 -10.52 7.92
N MET A 211 9.88 -10.37 9.10
CA MET A 211 9.93 -9.09 9.82
C MET A 211 10.55 -8.00 8.95
N PHE A 212 11.67 -8.28 8.25
CA PHE A 212 12.29 -7.29 7.36
C PHE A 212 11.41 -6.94 6.16
N LEU A 213 10.69 -7.91 5.57
CA LEU A 213 9.72 -7.63 4.51
C LEU A 213 8.58 -6.74 5.01
N ILE A 214 8.09 -6.96 6.22
CA ILE A 214 7.07 -6.11 6.85
C ILE A 214 7.62 -4.69 7.12
N LEU A 215 8.87 -4.56 7.55
CA LEU A 215 9.52 -3.26 7.75
C LEU A 215 9.72 -2.47 6.45
N CYS A 216 9.74 -3.13 5.28
CA CYS A 216 9.72 -2.43 3.99
C CYS A 216 8.53 -1.47 3.84
N ALA A 217 7.43 -1.70 4.57
CA ALA A 217 6.28 -0.79 4.59
C ALA A 217 6.65 0.64 4.95
N LEU A 218 7.59 0.83 5.89
CA LEU A 218 8.08 2.16 6.26
C LEU A 218 8.82 2.84 5.10
N CYS A 219 9.53 2.06 4.29
CA CYS A 219 10.24 2.58 3.12
C CYS A 219 9.27 2.91 1.99
N THR A 220 8.38 1.98 1.64
CA THR A 220 7.39 2.18 0.56
C THR A 220 6.42 3.30 0.89
N SER A 221 6.11 3.51 2.17
CA SER A 221 5.18 4.56 2.63
C SER A 221 5.56 5.97 2.17
N VAL A 222 6.86 6.26 2.11
CA VAL A 222 7.40 7.59 1.77
C VAL A 222 7.63 7.75 0.26
N MET A 223 7.74 6.62 -0.48
CA MET A 223 8.04 6.64 -1.92
C MET A 223 6.98 7.37 -2.73
N TRP A 224 5.69 7.15 -2.42
CA TRP A 224 4.57 7.76 -3.13
C TRP A 224 4.73 9.28 -3.25
N GLY A 225 4.83 9.98 -2.14
CA GLY A 225 4.98 11.43 -2.16
C GLY A 225 6.35 11.92 -2.63
N GLY A 226 7.35 11.04 -2.73
CA GLY A 226 8.68 11.37 -3.26
C GLY A 226 8.77 11.30 -4.79
N ILE A 227 7.87 10.52 -5.43
CA ILE A 227 7.82 10.38 -6.91
C ILE A 227 7.07 11.55 -7.54
N PHE A 228 6.05 12.10 -6.87
CA PHE A 228 5.30 13.29 -7.26
C PHE A 228 5.95 14.56 -6.74
#